data_401d4b3d406ace011e497d6823dd256d
#
_entry.id   401d4b3d406ace011e497d6823dd256d
#
_cell.length_a   1.000
_cell.length_b   1.000
_cell.length_c   1.000
_cell.angle_alpha   90.00
_cell.angle_beta   90.00
_cell.angle_gamma   90.00
#
_symmetry.space_group_name_H-M   'P 1'
#
loop_
_entity.id
_entity.type
_entity.pdbx_description
1 polymer ?
#
loop_
_entity_poly.entity_id
_entity_poly.type
_entity_poly.pdbx_seq_one_letter_code
_entity_poly.pdbx_strand_id
1 'polypeptide(L)'
;MANRPRTTLGRRALLGAGALTTLPARVFAQTATAARPRMMQGVQSGDVGSDGATLWSRSDRPPPQIVEHTTTESFAGARRIEGPLALEETGFTSRLRLDALPPGQTIFYRIAYADPAVAGVASEWVQGRFRTPSSAAADVSFVWSADTVGQGWGINPDIGGMTIYETMRSLAPDFFVHCGDTIYADDPLSSEKRLPDGRLWRNLTTEAKSKVAETLDEFRGNHLYNFLDANLCRFNAEVPMIALWDDHDVVDNWYREKRLDADPRYREKEVGVLARHAERAFREFMPLADGLDGPMRLYRKFSFGPRLDLFRLDMRSFRAPNGSNRQEAADPQTAFLGHEQIAWLKQALKGSTATWKIIAADMPLGLVVYDDWRRKSGFEAVANADDGAPLGRELEIAGLLAFIKREAIRNVHWVTADVHYPATHRYDPTRAAFQDFTPFYEFVSGPLCAGGFGPNALDGTFGPQVVFQKVPPAGRFDLSPLEDSCHFGHVKIDGQSAVMTVSHRDAGGKVIHSLDLIPS
;
A
#
# COMPACT_ATOMS: atom_id res chain seq x y z
N MET A 1 -78.01 -46.55 5.30
CA MET A 1 -78.52 -47.11 6.58
C MET A 1 -77.65 -46.55 7.65
N ALA A 2 -78.10 -45.57 8.35
CA ALA A 2 -78.57 -45.58 9.75
C ALA A 2 -77.42 -45.81 10.72
N ASN A 3 -77.06 -45.02 11.74
CA ASN A 3 -77.87 -44.18 12.57
C ASN A 3 -76.93 -43.33 13.45
N ARG A 4 -77.31 -42.09 13.75
CA ARG A 4 -76.76 -41.29 14.86
C ARG A 4 -77.39 -41.79 16.16
N PRO A 5 -76.84 -41.47 17.36
CA PRO A 5 -77.44 -40.35 18.05
C PRO A 5 -76.50 -39.41 18.86
N ARG A 6 -77.04 -38.27 19.16
CA ARG A 6 -76.59 -37.17 20.01
C ARG A 6 -76.73 -37.51 21.55
N THR A 7 -75.85 -36.84 22.37
CA THR A 7 -76.26 -36.24 23.67
C THR A 7 -75.10 -35.47 24.27
N THR A 8 -75.11 -34.25 24.48
CA THR A 8 -75.54 -33.28 25.51
C THR A 8 -74.49 -32.91 26.58
N LEU A 9 -74.19 -31.65 26.58
CA LEU A 9 -73.69 -30.67 27.58
C LEU A 9 -73.26 -31.15 28.97
N GLY A 10 -72.08 -30.59 29.38
CA GLY A 10 -71.73 -30.40 30.82
C GLY A 10 -70.65 -29.30 30.97
N ARG A 11 -71.11 -28.09 31.35
CA ARG A 11 -70.25 -26.99 31.83
C ARG A 11 -69.61 -27.35 33.17
N ARG A 12 -68.27 -27.26 33.28
CA ARG A 12 -67.59 -26.95 34.52
C ARG A 12 -66.33 -26.11 34.23
N ALA A 13 -66.33 -24.92 34.82
CA ALA A 13 -65.17 -24.02 34.87
C ALA A 13 -64.12 -24.59 35.82
N LEU A 14 -62.86 -24.47 35.40
CA LEU A 14 -61.71 -24.58 36.30
C LEU A 14 -60.66 -23.53 35.89
N LEU A 15 -60.46 -22.61 36.85
CA LEU A 15 -59.37 -21.66 36.91
C LEU A 15 -58.02 -22.42 36.83
N GLY A 16 -57.17 -22.11 35.84
CA GLY A 16 -55.82 -22.59 35.76
C GLY A 16 -54.87 -21.40 35.69
N ALA A 17 -54.05 -21.20 36.71
CA ALA A 17 -53.05 -20.16 36.87
C ALA A 17 -52.06 -20.14 35.74
N GLY A 18 -51.88 -18.98 35.13
CA GLY A 18 -50.79 -18.76 34.14
C GLY A 18 -49.45 -18.78 34.83
N ALA A 19 -48.66 -19.80 34.52
CA ALA A 19 -47.24 -19.79 34.84
C ALA A 19 -46.52 -18.88 33.83
N LEU A 20 -46.15 -17.67 34.26
CA LEU A 20 -45.15 -16.85 33.58
C LEU A 20 -43.80 -17.60 33.66
N THR A 21 -43.45 -18.28 32.61
CA THR A 21 -42.08 -18.77 32.47
C THR A 21 -41.18 -17.59 32.17
N THR A 22 -40.46 -17.12 33.19
CA THR A 22 -39.35 -16.20 33.02
C THR A 22 -38.24 -16.91 32.24
N LEU A 23 -38.05 -16.55 30.95
CA LEU A 23 -36.88 -16.95 30.19
C LEU A 23 -35.62 -16.41 30.87
N PRO A 24 -34.57 -17.21 31.09
CA PRO A 24 -33.39 -16.76 31.82
C PRO A 24 -32.68 -15.65 31.08
N ALA A 25 -32.34 -14.58 31.78
CA ALA A 25 -31.61 -13.38 31.27
C ALA A 25 -30.31 -13.71 30.48
N ARG A 26 -29.76 -14.90 30.67
CA ARG A 26 -28.59 -15.40 29.93
C ARG A 26 -28.83 -15.62 28.42
N VAL A 27 -30.05 -15.95 27.99
CA VAL A 27 -30.37 -16.17 26.58
C VAL A 27 -30.39 -14.85 25.82
N PHE A 28 -30.87 -13.77 26.44
CA PHE A 28 -30.88 -12.43 25.84
C PHE A 28 -29.45 -11.82 25.69
N ALA A 29 -28.58 -12.03 26.70
CA ALA A 29 -27.20 -11.54 26.65
C ALA A 29 -26.36 -12.23 25.55
N GLN A 30 -26.57 -13.53 25.34
CA GLN A 30 -25.86 -14.31 24.33
C GLN A 30 -26.31 -13.94 22.90
N THR A 31 -27.62 -13.68 22.72
CA THR A 31 -28.17 -13.23 21.42
C THR A 31 -27.71 -11.79 21.10
N ALA A 32 -27.65 -10.88 22.09
CA ALA A 32 -27.16 -9.53 21.89
C ALA A 32 -25.67 -9.48 21.52
N THR A 33 -24.85 -10.36 22.10
CA THR A 33 -23.40 -10.41 21.78
C THR A 33 -23.12 -10.95 20.37
N ALA A 34 -23.93 -11.87 19.87
CA ALA A 34 -23.83 -12.39 18.50
C ALA A 34 -24.31 -11.38 17.44
N ALA A 35 -25.11 -10.39 17.83
CA ALA A 35 -25.67 -9.38 16.93
C ALA A 35 -24.76 -8.16 16.69
N ARG A 36 -23.71 -7.95 17.50
CA ARG A 36 -22.83 -6.78 17.38
C ARG A 36 -22.03 -6.79 16.07
N PRO A 37 -21.88 -5.64 15.39
CA PRO A 37 -20.93 -5.49 14.27
C PRO A 37 -19.50 -5.86 14.71
N ARG A 38 -18.69 -6.36 13.78
CA ARG A 38 -17.32 -6.76 14.06
C ARG A 38 -16.34 -6.05 13.12
N MET A 39 -15.20 -5.63 13.66
CA MET A 39 -14.05 -5.10 12.91
C MET A 39 -12.91 -6.10 13.02
N MET A 40 -12.72 -6.92 11.99
CA MET A 40 -11.70 -7.98 11.99
C MET A 40 -10.38 -7.53 11.37
N GLN A 41 -10.38 -6.45 10.58
CA GLN A 41 -9.23 -5.94 9.82
C GLN A 41 -8.49 -4.81 10.54
N GLY A 42 -8.89 -4.49 11.78
CA GLY A 42 -8.30 -3.37 12.51
C GLY A 42 -8.69 -2.01 11.94
N VAL A 43 -7.82 -1.03 12.11
CA VAL A 43 -7.96 0.34 11.63
C VAL A 43 -6.69 0.78 10.93
N GLN A 44 -6.80 1.76 10.02
CA GLN A 44 -5.66 2.36 9.34
C GLN A 44 -5.80 3.88 9.34
N SER A 45 -4.67 4.57 9.21
CA SER A 45 -4.62 5.98 8.84
C SER A 45 -3.71 6.17 7.62
N GLY A 46 -3.96 7.21 6.83
CA GLY A 46 -3.12 7.51 5.67
C GLY A 46 -3.36 8.89 5.11
N ASP A 47 -2.61 9.21 4.06
CA ASP A 47 -2.60 10.52 3.41
C ASP A 47 -2.56 11.67 4.45
N VAL A 48 -1.67 11.53 5.45
CA VAL A 48 -1.53 12.47 6.56
C VAL A 48 -0.96 13.79 6.07
N GLY A 49 -1.57 14.88 6.48
CA GLY A 49 -1.15 16.27 6.24
C GLY A 49 -1.04 17.06 7.55
N SER A 50 -0.61 18.31 7.44
CA SER A 50 -0.44 19.20 8.60
C SER A 50 -1.73 19.48 9.37
N ASP A 51 -2.87 19.27 8.75
CA ASP A 51 -4.21 19.62 9.25
C ASP A 51 -5.19 18.45 9.25
N GLY A 52 -4.78 17.27 8.74
CA GLY A 52 -5.72 16.17 8.61
C GLY A 52 -5.09 14.84 8.21
N ALA A 53 -5.91 13.79 8.31
CA ALA A 53 -5.58 12.44 7.86
C ALA A 53 -6.85 11.67 7.50
N THR A 54 -6.72 10.66 6.66
CA THR A 54 -7.82 9.74 6.35
C THR A 54 -7.76 8.54 7.29
N LEU A 55 -8.86 8.24 7.95
CA LEU A 55 -9.04 7.02 8.73
C LEU A 55 -9.81 6.00 7.90
N TRP A 56 -9.45 4.75 8.05
CA TRP A 56 -10.08 3.62 7.39
C TRP A 56 -10.42 2.53 8.41
N SER A 57 -11.54 1.86 8.19
CA SER A 57 -11.92 0.63 8.87
C SER A 57 -12.90 -0.17 8.04
N ARG A 58 -13.18 -1.41 8.45
CA ARG A 58 -14.14 -2.30 7.79
C ARG A 58 -15.03 -2.99 8.83
N SER A 59 -16.31 -3.13 8.50
CA SER A 59 -17.29 -3.90 9.28
C SER A 59 -17.60 -5.23 8.60
N ASP A 60 -18.21 -6.16 9.33
CA ASP A 60 -18.76 -7.40 8.79
C ASP A 60 -20.18 -7.26 8.19
N ARG A 61 -20.78 -6.06 8.30
CA ARG A 61 -22.16 -5.72 7.88
C ARG A 61 -22.29 -4.21 7.69
N PRO A 62 -23.41 -3.69 7.16
CA PRO A 62 -23.59 -2.26 6.89
C PRO A 62 -24.06 -1.45 8.11
N PRO A 63 -23.18 -0.99 9.02
CA PRO A 63 -23.48 -0.04 10.09
C PRO A 63 -22.84 1.32 9.86
N PRO A 64 -23.31 2.38 10.53
CA PRO A 64 -22.60 3.66 10.58
C PRO A 64 -21.31 3.54 11.41
N GLN A 65 -20.25 4.13 10.89
CA GLN A 65 -18.98 4.27 11.59
C GLN A 65 -19.08 5.34 12.68
N ILE A 66 -18.43 5.10 13.81
CA ILE A 66 -18.26 6.06 14.89
C ILE A 66 -16.76 6.24 15.10
N VAL A 67 -16.30 7.49 15.06
CA VAL A 67 -14.91 7.85 15.29
C VAL A 67 -14.81 8.77 16.50
N GLU A 68 -13.87 8.50 17.38
CA GLU A 68 -13.44 9.42 18.43
C GLU A 68 -11.95 9.70 18.26
N HIS A 69 -11.58 10.97 18.36
CA HIS A 69 -10.19 11.38 18.28
C HIS A 69 -9.83 12.49 19.28
N THR A 70 -8.56 12.54 19.67
CA THR A 70 -8.03 13.48 20.67
C THR A 70 -6.51 13.50 20.61
N THR A 71 -5.89 14.47 21.27
CA THR A 71 -4.44 14.50 21.53
C THR A 71 -4.04 13.80 22.83
N THR A 72 -5.00 13.22 23.54
CA THR A 72 -4.79 12.59 24.85
C THR A 72 -5.05 11.07 24.77
N GLU A 73 -4.09 10.24 25.10
CA GLU A 73 -4.17 8.78 25.01
C GLU A 73 -5.32 8.19 25.83
N SER A 74 -5.70 8.84 26.94
CA SER A 74 -6.85 8.43 27.77
C SER A 74 -8.20 8.73 27.15
N PHE A 75 -8.27 9.34 25.98
CA PHE A 75 -9.49 9.83 25.32
C PHE A 75 -10.28 10.85 26.14
N ALA A 76 -9.65 11.49 27.13
CA ALA A 76 -10.29 12.60 27.84
C ALA A 76 -10.56 13.76 26.87
N GLY A 77 -11.80 14.25 26.82
CA GLY A 77 -12.23 15.33 25.94
C GLY A 77 -12.23 14.96 24.44
N ALA A 78 -12.31 13.67 24.11
CA ALA A 78 -12.33 13.23 22.72
C ALA A 78 -13.51 13.83 21.94
N ARG A 79 -13.21 14.27 20.72
CA ARG A 79 -14.23 14.69 19.75
C ARG A 79 -14.80 13.45 19.08
N ARG A 80 -16.12 13.32 19.09
CA ARG A 80 -16.86 12.24 18.43
C ARG A 80 -17.43 12.71 17.11
N ILE A 81 -17.28 11.89 16.08
CA ILE A 81 -17.76 12.13 14.72
C ILE A 81 -18.52 10.88 14.26
N GLU A 82 -19.66 11.09 13.62
CA GLU A 82 -20.34 10.03 12.87
C GLU A 82 -19.74 9.96 11.47
N GLY A 83 -19.18 8.81 11.11
CA GLY A 83 -18.61 8.54 9.82
C GLY A 83 -19.62 7.95 8.85
N PRO A 84 -19.18 7.64 7.61
CA PRO A 84 -20.05 7.06 6.60
C PRO A 84 -20.47 5.63 6.95
N LEU A 85 -21.51 5.16 6.23
CA LEU A 85 -21.95 3.76 6.31
C LEU A 85 -20.90 2.85 5.67
N ALA A 86 -20.66 1.70 6.28
CA ALA A 86 -19.91 0.61 5.68
C ALA A 86 -20.85 -0.18 4.77
N LEU A 87 -20.91 0.18 3.48
CA LEU A 87 -21.85 -0.39 2.53
C LEU A 87 -21.30 -1.67 1.87
N GLU A 88 -22.18 -2.57 1.46
CA GLU A 88 -21.80 -3.77 0.70
C GLU A 88 -21.11 -3.40 -0.62
N GLU A 89 -21.58 -2.34 -1.28
CA GLU A 89 -21.04 -1.81 -2.54
C GLU A 89 -19.57 -1.36 -2.38
N THR A 90 -19.12 -1.04 -1.16
CA THR A 90 -17.74 -0.68 -0.85
C THR A 90 -16.99 -1.79 -0.12
N GLY A 91 -17.46 -3.05 -0.20
CA GLY A 91 -16.87 -4.17 0.51
C GLY A 91 -16.92 -4.02 2.03
N PHE A 92 -17.93 -3.28 2.54
CA PHE A 92 -18.11 -2.91 3.95
C PHE A 92 -16.99 -2.04 4.53
N THR A 93 -16.20 -1.40 3.69
CA THR A 93 -15.18 -0.43 4.11
C THR A 93 -15.80 0.94 4.36
N SER A 94 -15.19 1.71 5.24
CA SER A 94 -15.58 3.07 5.57
C SER A 94 -14.33 3.93 5.72
N ARG A 95 -14.35 5.12 5.12
CA ARG A 95 -13.25 6.10 5.20
C ARG A 95 -13.77 7.43 5.66
N LEU A 96 -13.08 8.04 6.62
CA LEU A 96 -13.41 9.35 7.15
C LEU A 96 -12.17 10.24 7.14
N ARG A 97 -12.26 11.39 6.50
CA ARG A 97 -11.23 12.43 6.61
C ARG A 97 -11.41 13.18 7.93
N LEU A 98 -10.36 13.22 8.73
CA LEU A 98 -10.26 14.15 9.86
C LEU A 98 -9.58 15.41 9.37
N ASP A 99 -10.20 16.56 9.60
CA ASP A 99 -9.70 17.87 9.23
C ASP A 99 -9.54 18.78 10.45
N ALA A 100 -8.84 19.89 10.28
CA ALA A 100 -8.59 20.89 11.32
C ALA A 100 -7.89 20.31 12.56
N LEU A 101 -6.98 19.36 12.35
CA LEU A 101 -6.15 18.78 13.40
C LEU A 101 -5.00 19.74 13.77
N PRO A 102 -4.58 19.77 15.04
CA PRO A 102 -3.42 20.58 15.45
C PRO A 102 -2.13 20.01 14.82
N PRO A 103 -1.24 20.86 14.26
CA PRO A 103 0.02 20.41 13.68
C PRO A 103 1.03 19.97 14.74
N GLY A 104 1.88 19.02 14.38
CA GLY A 104 2.98 18.52 15.23
C GLY A 104 2.52 17.74 16.47
N GLN A 105 1.29 17.23 16.47
CA GLN A 105 0.72 16.51 17.61
C GLN A 105 0.49 15.03 17.28
N THR A 106 0.57 14.18 18.30
CA THR A 106 0.06 12.81 18.21
C THR A 106 -1.45 12.84 18.36
N ILE A 107 -2.15 12.28 17.39
CA ILE A 107 -3.59 12.10 17.39
C ILE A 107 -3.88 10.64 17.74
N PHE A 108 -4.57 10.43 18.84
CA PHE A 108 -5.13 9.14 19.20
C PHE A 108 -6.55 9.07 18.65
N TYR A 109 -6.87 7.99 17.98
CA TYR A 109 -8.21 7.77 17.45
C TYR A 109 -8.70 6.37 17.80
N ARG A 110 -10.02 6.20 17.85
CA ARG A 110 -10.64 4.89 17.96
C ARG A 110 -11.92 4.86 17.12
N ILE A 111 -12.19 3.70 16.57
CA ILE A 111 -13.33 3.47 15.68
C ILE A 111 -14.18 2.36 16.25
N ALA A 112 -15.49 2.53 16.16
CA ALA A 112 -16.50 1.51 16.39
C ALA A 112 -17.60 1.63 15.33
N TYR A 113 -18.45 0.62 15.25
CA TYR A 113 -19.62 0.61 14.38
C TYR A 113 -20.88 0.44 15.20
N ALA A 114 -21.84 1.36 15.06
CA ALA A 114 -23.12 1.27 15.74
C ALA A 114 -23.99 0.19 15.09
N ASP A 115 -24.75 -0.56 15.90
CA ASP A 115 -25.75 -1.48 15.37
C ASP A 115 -26.97 -0.68 14.89
N PRO A 116 -27.35 -0.74 13.62
CA PRO A 116 -28.48 0.02 13.11
C PRO A 116 -29.84 -0.49 13.61
N ALA A 117 -29.90 -1.75 14.06
CA ALA A 117 -31.13 -2.38 14.53
C ALA A 117 -31.36 -2.23 16.04
N VAL A 118 -30.29 -1.99 16.82
CA VAL A 118 -30.35 -1.96 18.28
C VAL A 118 -29.66 -0.72 18.84
N ALA A 119 -30.44 0.26 19.24
CA ALA A 119 -29.93 1.50 19.82
C ALA A 119 -29.02 1.24 21.04
N GLY A 120 -27.85 1.90 21.05
CA GLY A 120 -26.87 1.77 22.12
C GLY A 120 -25.95 0.53 22.01
N VAL A 121 -26.13 -0.32 21.00
CA VAL A 121 -25.23 -1.43 20.72
C VAL A 121 -24.19 -0.99 19.66
N ALA A 122 -22.92 -1.30 19.90
CA ALA A 122 -21.83 -1.05 18.96
C ALA A 122 -20.80 -2.18 19.00
N SER A 123 -19.93 -2.23 17.99
CA SER A 123 -18.74 -3.09 18.00
C SER A 123 -17.82 -2.72 19.16
N GLU A 124 -16.85 -3.57 19.45
CA GLU A 124 -15.70 -3.16 20.27
C GLU A 124 -14.96 -2.00 19.60
N TRP A 125 -14.36 -1.12 20.44
CA TRP A 125 -13.51 -0.05 19.97
C TRP A 125 -12.15 -0.60 19.52
N VAL A 126 -11.72 -0.23 18.32
CA VAL A 126 -10.36 -0.47 17.85
C VAL A 126 -9.62 0.87 17.80
N GLN A 127 -8.42 0.90 18.40
CA GLN A 127 -7.64 2.12 18.57
C GLN A 127 -6.49 2.18 17.58
N GLY A 128 -6.12 3.40 17.23
CA GLY A 128 -4.92 3.71 16.48
C GLY A 128 -4.38 5.08 16.87
N ARG A 129 -3.25 5.44 16.26
CA ARG A 129 -2.62 6.75 16.44
C ARG A 129 -1.84 7.14 15.19
N PHE A 130 -1.63 8.42 15.01
CA PHE A 130 -0.70 8.97 14.03
C PHE A 130 -0.20 10.33 14.50
N ARG A 131 0.85 10.84 13.87
CA ARG A 131 1.37 12.17 14.14
C ARG A 131 1.08 13.09 12.96
N THR A 132 0.55 14.30 13.23
CA THR A 132 0.45 15.35 12.22
C THR A 132 1.81 16.00 12.01
N PRO A 133 2.19 16.33 10.75
CA PRO A 133 3.41 17.07 10.47
C PRO A 133 3.48 18.39 11.24
N SER A 134 4.68 18.73 11.72
CA SER A 134 4.94 20.02 12.37
C SER A 134 5.03 21.14 11.32
N SER A 135 4.51 22.32 11.65
CA SER A 135 4.74 23.53 10.83
C SER A 135 6.14 24.14 11.05
N ALA A 136 6.80 23.80 12.16
CA ALA A 136 8.18 24.19 12.44
C ALA A 136 9.17 23.13 11.97
N ALA A 137 10.47 23.50 11.91
CA ALA A 137 11.54 22.55 11.66
C ALA A 137 11.60 21.54 12.82
N ALA A 138 11.30 20.30 12.50
CA ALA A 138 11.29 19.17 13.43
C ALA A 138 11.89 17.94 12.73
N ASP A 139 12.27 16.95 13.53
CA ASP A 139 12.69 15.65 13.00
C ASP A 139 11.56 15.02 12.20
N VAL A 140 11.92 14.40 11.09
CA VAL A 140 11.01 13.60 10.27
C VAL A 140 11.61 12.21 10.08
N SER A 141 10.81 11.18 10.29
CA SER A 141 11.21 9.79 10.12
C SER A 141 10.17 9.03 9.31
N PHE A 142 10.60 8.32 8.27
CA PHE A 142 9.69 7.45 7.53
C PHE A 142 10.39 6.17 7.06
N VAL A 143 9.59 5.13 6.85
CA VAL A 143 10.04 3.88 6.23
C VAL A 143 9.40 3.73 4.86
N TRP A 144 10.08 3.02 3.94
CA TRP A 144 9.51 2.67 2.64
C TRP A 144 9.89 1.25 2.25
N SER A 145 9.01 0.58 1.51
CA SER A 145 9.22 -0.72 0.88
C SER A 145 8.02 -1.04 -0.01
N ALA A 146 7.97 -2.24 -0.58
CA ALA A 146 6.90 -2.74 -1.42
C ALA A 146 6.76 -4.27 -1.30
N ASP A 147 6.00 -4.89 -2.16
CA ASP A 147 6.00 -6.33 -2.45
C ASP A 147 5.49 -7.15 -1.25
N THR A 148 4.19 -7.05 -1.01
CA THR A 148 3.52 -7.74 0.10
C THR A 148 2.82 -9.00 -0.39
N VAL A 149 3.34 -10.18 -0.02
CA VAL A 149 2.78 -11.52 -0.33
C VAL A 149 2.88 -11.89 -1.81
N GLY A 150 4.11 -12.06 -2.33
CA GLY A 150 4.36 -12.43 -3.74
C GLY A 150 5.19 -13.70 -3.93
N GLN A 151 5.22 -14.19 -5.17
CA GLN A 151 5.97 -15.35 -5.66
C GLN A 151 5.77 -16.62 -4.82
N GLY A 152 4.54 -16.82 -4.34
CA GLY A 152 4.19 -17.97 -3.52
C GLY A 152 4.63 -17.88 -2.04
N TRP A 153 5.17 -16.73 -1.60
CA TRP A 153 5.53 -16.44 -0.21
C TRP A 153 4.39 -15.66 0.47
N GLY A 154 3.50 -16.35 1.18
CA GLY A 154 2.39 -15.76 1.89
C GLY A 154 2.63 -15.64 3.39
N ILE A 155 1.58 -15.34 4.15
CA ILE A 155 1.63 -15.27 5.61
C ILE A 155 1.97 -16.65 6.17
N ASN A 156 3.11 -16.76 6.85
CA ASN A 156 3.57 -18.00 7.47
C ASN A 156 3.41 -17.93 9.00
N PRO A 157 2.43 -18.65 9.58
CA PRO A 157 2.20 -18.65 11.03
C PRO A 157 3.35 -19.26 11.84
N ASP A 158 4.14 -20.15 11.26
CA ASP A 158 5.24 -20.83 11.97
C ASP A 158 6.36 -19.87 12.40
N ILE A 159 6.49 -18.73 11.72
CA ILE A 159 7.47 -17.68 12.02
C ILE A 159 6.83 -16.41 12.61
N GLY A 160 5.54 -16.47 12.95
CA GLY A 160 4.79 -15.33 13.50
C GLY A 160 4.25 -14.35 12.46
N GLY A 161 4.10 -14.77 11.20
CA GLY A 161 3.57 -13.96 10.12
C GLY A 161 4.60 -13.02 9.50
N MET A 162 4.16 -11.87 9.02
CA MET A 162 5.00 -10.83 8.39
C MET A 162 5.67 -9.96 9.45
N THR A 163 6.68 -10.51 10.15
CA THR A 163 7.35 -9.86 11.30
C THR A 163 8.07 -8.56 10.94
N ILE A 164 8.39 -8.32 9.68
CA ILE A 164 9.00 -7.08 9.18
C ILE A 164 8.13 -5.85 9.51
N TYR A 165 6.79 -5.98 9.50
CA TYR A 165 5.87 -4.90 9.88
C TYR A 165 6.01 -4.53 11.36
N GLU A 166 6.20 -5.52 12.27
CA GLU A 166 6.46 -5.25 13.67
C GLU A 166 7.82 -4.57 13.87
N THR A 167 8.82 -4.97 13.09
CA THR A 167 10.15 -4.33 13.09
C THR A 167 10.05 -2.86 12.66
N MET A 168 9.35 -2.56 11.56
CA MET A 168 9.12 -1.18 11.12
C MET A 168 8.32 -0.38 12.15
N ARG A 169 7.29 -0.97 12.76
CA ARG A 169 6.48 -0.32 13.82
C ARG A 169 7.33 0.08 15.01
N SER A 170 8.29 -0.77 15.41
CA SER A 170 9.19 -0.51 16.56
C SER A 170 10.10 0.71 16.38
N LEU A 171 10.32 1.15 15.13
CA LEU A 171 11.07 2.36 14.81
C LEU A 171 10.24 3.64 15.01
N ALA A 172 8.92 3.51 15.24
CA ALA A 172 7.96 4.60 15.41
C ALA A 172 8.09 5.69 14.32
N PRO A 173 8.04 5.34 13.02
CA PRO A 173 8.14 6.32 11.95
C PRO A 173 6.89 7.20 11.92
N ASP A 174 7.03 8.43 11.41
CA ASP A 174 5.90 9.34 11.22
C ASP A 174 4.94 8.85 10.13
N PHE A 175 5.45 8.12 9.13
CA PHE A 175 4.66 7.49 8.07
C PHE A 175 5.41 6.36 7.36
N PHE A 176 4.67 5.59 6.58
CA PHE A 176 5.17 4.55 5.69
C PHE A 176 4.79 4.85 4.25
N VAL A 177 5.76 4.71 3.33
CA VAL A 177 5.50 4.73 1.88
C VAL A 177 5.49 3.30 1.38
N HIS A 178 4.31 2.82 1.01
CA HIS A 178 4.17 1.53 0.31
C HIS A 178 4.30 1.79 -1.19
N CYS A 179 5.44 1.41 -1.77
CA CYS A 179 5.80 1.74 -3.15
C CYS A 179 5.18 0.79 -4.19
N GLY A 180 4.03 0.20 -3.91
CA GLY A 180 3.33 -0.68 -4.84
C GLY A 180 3.37 -2.15 -4.43
N ASP A 181 2.73 -2.99 -5.22
CA ASP A 181 2.50 -4.41 -4.90
C ASP A 181 1.94 -4.60 -3.48
N THR A 182 0.86 -3.84 -3.23
CA THR A 182 0.13 -3.95 -1.97
C THR A 182 -0.57 -5.30 -1.86
N ILE A 183 -0.83 -5.92 -2.99
CA ILE A 183 -1.28 -7.31 -3.17
C ILE A 183 -0.60 -7.91 -4.40
N TYR A 184 -0.58 -9.22 -4.50
CA TYR A 184 -0.24 -9.99 -5.70
C TYR A 184 -1.51 -10.69 -6.20
N ALA A 185 -2.30 -9.96 -6.99
CA ALA A 185 -3.62 -10.42 -7.43
C ALA A 185 -3.54 -11.55 -8.48
N ASP A 186 -2.41 -11.67 -9.15
CA ASP A 186 -2.09 -12.63 -10.21
C ASP A 186 -1.25 -13.82 -9.75
N ASP A 187 -0.88 -13.86 -8.45
CA ASP A 187 -0.02 -14.91 -7.90
C ASP A 187 -0.76 -15.75 -6.84
N PRO A 188 -1.37 -16.88 -7.24
CA PRO A 188 -2.03 -17.78 -6.33
C PRO A 188 -1.07 -18.43 -5.33
N LEU A 189 -1.54 -18.65 -4.09
CA LEU A 189 -0.77 -19.29 -3.04
C LEU A 189 -1.13 -20.78 -2.88
N SER A 190 -0.11 -21.62 -2.92
CA SER A 190 -0.20 -22.99 -2.41
C SER A 190 -0.05 -22.99 -0.89
N SER A 191 -0.65 -23.97 -0.20
CA SER A 191 -0.52 -24.10 1.26
C SER A 191 0.93 -24.31 1.73
N GLU A 192 1.78 -24.84 0.87
CA GLU A 192 3.20 -25.08 1.15
C GLU A 192 4.07 -24.75 -0.06
N LYS A 193 5.24 -24.19 0.19
CA LYS A 193 6.32 -24.01 -0.80
C LYS A 193 7.61 -24.62 -0.24
N ARG A 194 8.25 -25.50 -1.01
CA ARG A 194 9.49 -26.16 -0.59
C ARG A 194 10.71 -25.33 -1.00
N LEU A 195 11.58 -25.09 -0.03
CA LEU A 195 12.87 -24.45 -0.27
C LEU A 195 13.88 -25.44 -0.85
N PRO A 196 14.95 -24.98 -1.53
CA PRO A 196 16.00 -25.83 -2.08
C PRO A 196 16.71 -26.72 -1.03
N ASP A 197 16.79 -26.28 0.22
CA ASP A 197 17.39 -27.03 1.33
C ASP A 197 16.42 -28.04 1.98
N GLY A 198 15.19 -28.15 1.45
CA GLY A 198 14.18 -29.09 1.92
C GLY A 198 13.25 -28.53 3.02
N ARG A 199 13.54 -27.36 3.60
CA ARG A 199 12.60 -26.70 4.51
C ARG A 199 11.28 -26.40 3.81
N LEU A 200 10.22 -26.28 4.59
CA LEU A 200 8.90 -25.91 4.09
C LEU A 200 8.52 -24.52 4.58
N TRP A 201 8.06 -23.70 3.66
CA TRP A 201 7.31 -22.51 3.96
C TRP A 201 5.82 -22.83 3.94
N ARG A 202 5.10 -22.55 5.02
CA ARG A 202 3.66 -22.81 5.11
C ARG A 202 2.89 -21.50 5.02
N ASN A 203 1.94 -21.48 4.09
CA ASN A 203 1.08 -20.33 3.88
C ASN A 203 -0.27 -20.51 4.57
N LEU A 204 -0.77 -19.45 5.19
CA LEU A 204 -2.22 -19.31 5.28
C LEU A 204 -2.78 -19.25 3.85
N THR A 205 -3.95 -19.83 3.64
CA THR A 205 -4.61 -19.81 2.33
C THR A 205 -6.06 -19.35 2.48
N THR A 206 -6.55 -18.65 1.46
CA THR A 206 -7.96 -18.27 1.33
C THR A 206 -8.45 -18.60 -0.09
N GLU A 207 -9.75 -18.62 -0.30
CA GLU A 207 -10.32 -18.84 -1.62
C GLU A 207 -9.81 -17.80 -2.64
N ALA A 208 -9.75 -16.52 -2.24
CA ALA A 208 -9.27 -15.44 -3.11
C ALA A 208 -7.80 -15.59 -3.52
N LYS A 209 -6.97 -16.26 -2.72
CA LYS A 209 -5.55 -16.53 -3.03
C LYS A 209 -5.33 -17.89 -3.69
N SER A 210 -6.37 -18.64 -4.04
CA SER A 210 -6.26 -19.96 -4.70
C SER A 210 -6.16 -19.87 -6.22
N LYS A 211 -6.48 -18.72 -6.80
CA LYS A 211 -6.42 -18.43 -8.24
C LYS A 211 -6.07 -16.95 -8.49
N VAL A 212 -5.83 -16.60 -9.76
CA VAL A 212 -5.70 -15.20 -10.18
C VAL A 212 -7.02 -14.44 -9.99
N ALA A 213 -6.95 -13.17 -9.63
CA ALA A 213 -8.14 -12.34 -9.43
C ALA A 213 -8.69 -11.82 -10.77
N GLU A 214 -10.00 -11.95 -10.98
CA GLU A 214 -10.70 -11.49 -12.17
C GLU A 214 -11.91 -10.61 -11.85
N THR A 215 -12.47 -10.75 -10.65
CA THR A 215 -13.65 -10.01 -10.21
C THR A 215 -13.31 -9.06 -9.08
N LEU A 216 -14.13 -8.04 -8.87
CA LEU A 216 -13.96 -7.08 -7.77
C LEU A 216 -13.83 -7.78 -6.41
N ASP A 217 -14.64 -8.82 -6.15
CA ASP A 217 -14.62 -9.52 -4.87
C ASP A 217 -13.34 -10.35 -4.68
N GLU A 218 -12.73 -10.84 -5.76
CA GLU A 218 -11.45 -11.54 -5.71
C GLU A 218 -10.29 -10.55 -5.43
N PHE A 219 -10.30 -9.36 -6.03
CA PHE A 219 -9.36 -8.29 -5.66
C PHE A 219 -9.54 -7.84 -4.21
N ARG A 220 -10.77 -7.63 -3.75
CA ARG A 220 -11.07 -7.35 -2.34
C ARG A 220 -10.56 -8.48 -1.42
N GLY A 221 -10.72 -9.72 -1.84
CA GLY A 221 -10.26 -10.90 -1.12
C GLY A 221 -8.73 -10.96 -0.98
N ASN A 222 -7.98 -10.48 -1.98
CA ASN A 222 -6.52 -10.35 -1.90
C ASN A 222 -6.10 -9.32 -0.84
N HIS A 223 -6.74 -8.15 -0.78
CA HIS A 223 -6.50 -7.20 0.31
C HIS A 223 -6.89 -7.79 1.67
N LEU A 224 -8.04 -8.46 1.78
CA LEU A 224 -8.49 -9.10 3.03
C LEU A 224 -7.53 -10.18 3.52
N TYR A 225 -6.84 -10.87 2.60
CA TYR A 225 -5.82 -11.84 2.97
C TYR A 225 -4.69 -11.20 3.79
N ASN A 226 -4.17 -10.05 3.37
CA ASN A 226 -3.09 -9.37 4.07
C ASN A 226 -3.48 -8.98 5.51
N PHE A 227 -4.75 -8.63 5.75
CA PHE A 227 -5.27 -8.34 7.08
C PHE A 227 -5.43 -9.57 8.00
N LEU A 228 -5.13 -10.78 7.54
CA LEU A 228 -4.99 -11.94 8.42
C LEU A 228 -3.70 -11.86 9.26
N ASP A 229 -2.75 -11.00 8.87
CA ASP A 229 -1.50 -10.81 9.60
C ASP A 229 -1.66 -9.78 10.73
N ALA A 230 -1.41 -10.23 11.95
CA ALA A 230 -1.55 -9.38 13.13
C ALA A 230 -0.45 -8.29 13.22
N ASN A 231 0.74 -8.51 12.63
CA ASN A 231 1.81 -7.50 12.63
C ASN A 231 1.45 -6.35 11.69
N LEU A 232 0.92 -6.67 10.50
CA LEU A 232 0.41 -5.67 9.56
C LEU A 232 -0.74 -4.87 10.19
N CYS A 233 -1.71 -5.51 10.83
CA CYS A 233 -2.82 -4.80 11.47
C CYS A 233 -2.36 -3.85 12.58
N ARG A 234 -1.38 -4.25 13.42
CA ARG A 234 -0.81 -3.37 14.45
C ARG A 234 -0.02 -2.22 13.84
N PHE A 235 0.77 -2.50 12.80
CA PHE A 235 1.52 -1.47 12.08
C PHE A 235 0.58 -0.42 11.50
N ASN A 236 -0.46 -0.83 10.77
CA ASN A 236 -1.44 0.05 10.13
C ASN A 236 -2.22 0.93 11.13
N ALA A 237 -2.44 0.43 12.35
CA ALA A 237 -3.11 1.20 13.39
C ALA A 237 -2.26 2.37 13.93
N GLU A 238 -0.92 2.27 13.84
CA GLU A 238 -0.02 3.23 14.47
C GLU A 238 0.83 4.04 13.48
N VAL A 239 0.98 3.58 12.23
CA VAL A 239 1.82 4.22 11.22
C VAL A 239 0.97 4.59 9.99
N PRO A 240 0.80 5.89 9.72
CA PRO A 240 0.06 6.34 8.54
C PRO A 240 0.69 5.85 7.24
N MET A 241 -0.14 5.40 6.30
CA MET A 241 0.30 4.90 5.01
C MET A 241 0.15 5.96 3.90
N ILE A 242 1.15 6.04 3.04
CA ILE A 242 1.10 6.69 1.72
C ILE A 242 1.28 5.57 0.71
N ALA A 243 0.18 5.09 0.13
CA ALA A 243 0.18 3.92 -0.74
C ALA A 243 0.28 4.29 -2.21
N LEU A 244 1.15 3.61 -2.94
CA LEU A 244 1.18 3.50 -4.38
C LEU A 244 0.61 2.13 -4.77
N TRP A 245 0.23 1.96 -6.01
CA TRP A 245 0.02 0.63 -6.60
C TRP A 245 1.12 0.34 -7.62
N ASP A 246 1.28 -0.95 -7.94
CA ASP A 246 2.24 -1.40 -8.93
C ASP A 246 1.57 -2.44 -9.85
N ASP A 247 2.34 -3.28 -10.52
CA ASP A 247 1.77 -4.16 -11.52
C ASP A 247 1.00 -5.34 -10.92
N HIS A 248 1.50 -6.02 -9.90
CA HIS A 248 0.82 -7.15 -9.29
C HIS A 248 -0.44 -6.78 -8.49
N ASP A 249 -0.66 -5.49 -8.23
CA ASP A 249 -1.97 -5.01 -7.77
C ASP A 249 -3.07 -5.28 -8.82
N VAL A 250 -2.67 -5.54 -10.08
CA VAL A 250 -3.53 -5.92 -11.22
C VAL A 250 -3.06 -7.22 -11.85
N VAL A 251 -1.94 -7.21 -12.58
CA VAL A 251 -1.27 -8.35 -13.22
C VAL A 251 0.13 -7.96 -13.67
N ASP A 252 1.09 -8.87 -13.54
CA ASP A 252 2.50 -8.74 -13.93
C ASP A 252 2.71 -7.89 -15.19
N ASN A 253 3.50 -6.82 -15.06
CA ASN A 253 3.90 -5.89 -16.11
C ASN A 253 2.74 -5.26 -16.91
N TRP A 254 1.61 -4.94 -16.26
CA TRP A 254 0.42 -4.47 -16.96
C TRP A 254 0.54 -3.03 -17.50
N TYR A 255 -0.19 -2.86 -18.56
CA TYR A 255 -0.65 -1.59 -19.11
C TYR A 255 -2.09 -1.78 -19.61
N ARG A 256 -2.83 -0.71 -19.80
CA ARG A 256 -4.30 -0.77 -19.99
C ARG A 256 -4.73 -1.61 -21.19
N GLU A 257 -3.95 -1.60 -22.27
CA GLU A 257 -4.25 -2.29 -23.53
C GLU A 257 -3.69 -3.73 -23.56
N LYS A 258 -2.99 -4.18 -22.50
CA LYS A 258 -2.45 -5.54 -22.42
C LYS A 258 -3.55 -6.58 -22.51
N ARG A 259 -3.26 -7.66 -23.24
CA ARG A 259 -4.15 -8.80 -23.40
C ARG A 259 -3.54 -10.06 -22.84
N LEU A 260 -4.38 -10.87 -22.22
CA LEU A 260 -4.00 -12.14 -21.59
C LEU A 260 -4.42 -13.37 -22.42
N ASP A 261 -4.49 -13.22 -23.75
CA ASP A 261 -4.95 -14.29 -24.65
C ASP A 261 -4.14 -15.59 -24.52
N ALA A 262 -2.83 -15.45 -24.24
CA ALA A 262 -1.93 -16.59 -24.07
C ALA A 262 -1.91 -17.17 -22.63
N ASP A 263 -2.49 -16.50 -21.65
CA ASP A 263 -2.52 -17.00 -20.27
C ASP A 263 -3.83 -17.76 -19.98
N PRO A 264 -3.79 -19.09 -19.84
CA PRO A 264 -5.00 -19.89 -19.60
C PRO A 264 -5.58 -19.73 -18.19
N ARG A 265 -4.87 -19.08 -17.25
CA ARG A 265 -5.35 -18.85 -15.90
C ARG A 265 -6.52 -17.87 -15.86
N TYR A 266 -6.57 -16.94 -16.85
CA TYR A 266 -7.58 -15.90 -16.95
C TYR A 266 -8.68 -16.27 -17.94
N ARG A 267 -9.94 -16.00 -17.58
CA ARG A 267 -11.09 -15.98 -18.50
C ARG A 267 -11.24 -14.59 -19.12
N GLU A 268 -11.11 -13.54 -18.27
CA GLU A 268 -11.04 -12.17 -18.74
C GLU A 268 -9.68 -11.93 -19.43
N LYS A 269 -9.72 -11.46 -20.67
CA LYS A 269 -8.52 -11.27 -21.50
C LYS A 269 -8.09 -9.81 -21.62
N GLU A 270 -8.95 -8.90 -21.21
CA GLU A 270 -8.69 -7.46 -21.28
C GLU A 270 -8.20 -6.96 -19.93
N VAL A 271 -6.92 -6.64 -19.83
CA VAL A 271 -6.33 -6.13 -18.58
C VAL A 271 -6.98 -4.82 -18.13
N GLY A 272 -7.48 -4.00 -19.08
CA GLY A 272 -8.25 -2.82 -18.72
C GLY A 272 -9.55 -3.10 -17.94
N VAL A 273 -10.12 -4.32 -18.01
CA VAL A 273 -11.25 -4.75 -17.16
C VAL A 273 -10.75 -5.08 -15.75
N LEU A 274 -9.67 -5.86 -15.66
CA LEU A 274 -9.03 -6.23 -14.39
C LEU A 274 -8.58 -4.98 -13.63
N ALA A 275 -7.93 -4.04 -14.32
CA ALA A 275 -7.45 -2.79 -13.75
C ALA A 275 -8.58 -1.94 -13.13
N ARG A 276 -9.81 -1.95 -13.72
CA ARG A 276 -10.95 -1.26 -13.10
C ARG A 276 -11.40 -1.92 -11.78
N HIS A 277 -11.36 -3.25 -11.70
CA HIS A 277 -11.68 -3.97 -10.48
C HIS A 277 -10.60 -3.76 -9.42
N ALA A 278 -9.33 -3.84 -9.81
CA ALA A 278 -8.18 -3.58 -8.95
C ALA A 278 -8.19 -2.15 -8.40
N GLU A 279 -8.37 -1.14 -9.28
CA GLU A 279 -8.49 0.27 -8.87
C GLU A 279 -9.59 0.47 -7.83
N ARG A 280 -10.76 -0.13 -8.08
CA ARG A 280 -11.89 -0.03 -7.15
C ARG A 280 -11.54 -0.67 -5.80
N ALA A 281 -10.98 -1.88 -5.77
CA ALA A 281 -10.58 -2.56 -4.56
C ALA A 281 -9.47 -1.80 -3.82
N PHE A 282 -8.44 -1.32 -4.54
CA PHE A 282 -7.35 -0.51 -3.98
C PHE A 282 -7.90 0.75 -3.29
N ARG A 283 -8.81 1.49 -3.95
CA ARG A 283 -9.43 2.69 -3.37
C ARG A 283 -10.33 2.37 -2.18
N GLU A 284 -10.93 1.18 -2.11
CA GLU A 284 -11.73 0.75 -0.97
C GLU A 284 -10.88 0.35 0.23
N PHE A 285 -9.71 -0.27 0.00
CA PHE A 285 -8.89 -0.85 1.06
C PHE A 285 -7.71 0.01 1.52
N MET A 286 -7.29 1.00 0.73
CA MET A 286 -6.23 1.94 1.13
C MET A 286 -6.80 3.19 1.80
N PRO A 287 -6.11 3.76 2.80
CA PRO A 287 -6.54 4.95 3.52
C PRO A 287 -6.24 6.24 2.72
N LEU A 288 -6.75 6.30 1.48
CA LEU A 288 -6.54 7.43 0.57
C LEU A 288 -7.49 8.59 0.91
N ALA A 289 -6.99 9.82 0.72
CA ALA A 289 -7.79 11.04 0.93
C ALA A 289 -8.85 11.25 -0.16
N ASP A 290 -8.65 10.66 -1.35
CA ASP A 290 -9.59 10.81 -2.45
C ASP A 290 -10.84 9.94 -2.26
N GLY A 291 -11.99 10.49 -2.66
CA GLY A 291 -13.26 9.76 -2.68
C GLY A 291 -13.25 8.57 -3.64
N LEU A 292 -14.32 7.77 -3.62
CA LEU A 292 -14.51 6.66 -4.58
C LEU A 292 -15.07 7.14 -5.91
N ASP A 293 -15.57 8.37 -5.97
CA ASP A 293 -16.16 8.96 -7.16
C ASP A 293 -15.10 9.57 -8.08
N GLY A 294 -15.32 9.47 -9.39
CA GLY A 294 -14.40 9.97 -10.40
C GLY A 294 -13.17 9.09 -10.63
N PRO A 295 -12.27 9.47 -11.56
CA PRO A 295 -11.06 8.73 -11.86
C PRO A 295 -10.07 8.78 -10.68
N MET A 296 -9.32 7.71 -10.47
CA MET A 296 -8.25 7.69 -9.49
C MET A 296 -7.13 8.66 -9.90
N ARG A 297 -6.66 9.42 -8.92
CA ARG A 297 -5.52 10.30 -9.07
C ARG A 297 -4.57 10.08 -7.90
N LEU A 298 -3.68 9.09 -8.03
CA LEU A 298 -2.76 8.75 -6.97
C LEU A 298 -1.66 9.80 -6.77
N TYR A 299 -1.14 10.41 -7.84
CA TYR A 299 -0.05 11.35 -7.72
C TYR A 299 -0.43 12.60 -6.89
N ARG A 300 0.35 12.83 -5.83
CA ARG A 300 0.08 13.87 -4.81
C ARG A 300 1.35 14.28 -4.09
N LYS A 301 1.35 15.52 -3.59
CA LYS A 301 2.39 16.04 -2.70
C LYS A 301 1.92 15.95 -1.24
N PHE A 302 2.83 15.51 -0.37
CA PHE A 302 2.67 15.51 1.08
C PHE A 302 3.78 16.36 1.71
N SER A 303 3.41 17.29 2.60
CA SER A 303 4.37 18.20 3.22
C SER A 303 4.54 17.87 4.69
N PHE A 304 5.79 17.62 5.09
CA PHE A 304 6.19 17.35 6.46
C PHE A 304 7.02 18.53 7.01
N GLY A 305 6.36 19.68 7.10
CA GLY A 305 6.97 20.95 7.52
C GLY A 305 8.04 21.44 6.54
N PRO A 306 8.98 22.30 7.01
CA PRO A 306 10.01 22.88 6.14
C PRO A 306 11.13 21.89 5.78
N ARG A 307 11.12 20.65 6.33
CA ARG A 307 12.18 19.68 6.10
C ARG A 307 11.94 18.75 4.93
N LEU A 308 10.69 18.36 4.66
CA LEU A 308 10.40 17.35 3.64
C LEU A 308 9.09 17.66 2.90
N ASP A 309 9.17 17.67 1.57
CA ASP A 309 8.05 17.43 0.67
C ASP A 309 8.25 16.06 -0.01
N LEU A 310 7.25 15.19 0.09
CA LEU A 310 7.21 13.89 -0.58
C LEU A 310 6.23 13.97 -1.75
N PHE A 311 6.66 13.50 -2.92
CA PHE A 311 5.89 13.50 -4.16
C PHE A 311 5.60 12.05 -4.54
N ARG A 312 4.39 11.58 -4.26
CA ARG A 312 3.90 10.26 -4.70
C ARG A 312 3.59 10.31 -6.18
N LEU A 313 4.12 9.37 -6.95
CA LEU A 313 3.84 9.20 -8.36
C LEU A 313 2.91 8.00 -8.62
N ASP A 314 2.44 7.92 -9.84
CA ASP A 314 1.68 6.80 -10.40
C ASP A 314 2.33 6.43 -11.74
N MET A 315 3.11 5.37 -11.75
CA MET A 315 3.80 4.89 -12.94
C MET A 315 2.98 3.89 -13.75
N ARG A 316 1.74 3.58 -13.32
CA ARG A 316 0.90 2.54 -13.94
C ARG A 316 -0.27 3.08 -14.73
N SER A 317 -1.03 4.05 -14.18
CA SER A 317 -2.30 4.48 -14.78
C SER A 317 -2.18 5.14 -16.15
N PHE A 318 -1.05 5.79 -16.43
CA PHE A 318 -0.87 6.68 -17.58
C PHE A 318 0.12 6.17 -18.62
N ARG A 319 0.73 5.01 -18.36
CA ARG A 319 1.78 4.45 -19.22
C ARG A 319 1.24 3.92 -20.53
N ALA A 320 2.01 4.09 -21.58
CA ALA A 320 1.81 3.43 -22.87
C ALA A 320 2.17 1.93 -22.80
N PRO A 321 1.74 1.14 -23.79
CA PRO A 321 2.12 -0.27 -23.89
C PRO A 321 3.62 -0.53 -23.80
N ASN A 322 3.99 -1.63 -23.16
CA ASN A 322 5.36 -2.11 -23.12
C ASN A 322 5.82 -2.49 -24.55
N GLY A 323 7.02 -2.09 -24.91
CA GLY A 323 7.54 -2.30 -26.26
C GLY A 323 9.06 -2.15 -26.32
N SER A 324 9.61 -1.81 -27.49
CA SER A 324 11.06 -1.61 -27.65
C SER A 324 11.60 -0.40 -26.89
N ASN A 325 10.75 0.54 -26.52
CA ASN A 325 11.11 1.75 -25.78
C ASN A 325 12.26 2.56 -26.41
N ARG A 326 12.25 2.67 -27.78
CA ARG A 326 13.34 3.28 -28.56
C ARG A 326 12.90 4.35 -29.55
N GLN A 327 11.75 4.99 -29.28
CA GLN A 327 11.26 6.11 -30.06
C GLN A 327 12.17 7.33 -29.86
N GLU A 328 12.57 7.99 -30.95
CA GLU A 328 13.48 9.15 -30.93
C GLU A 328 12.79 10.46 -30.48
N ALA A 329 11.48 10.52 -30.52
CA ALA A 329 10.70 11.68 -30.13
C ALA A 329 9.56 11.29 -29.17
N ALA A 330 9.21 12.21 -28.29
CA ALA A 330 8.09 12.03 -27.39
C ALA A 330 6.76 12.01 -28.18
N ASP A 331 5.98 10.96 -27.96
CA ASP A 331 4.66 10.77 -28.51
C ASP A 331 3.76 10.04 -27.49
N PRO A 332 2.48 9.79 -27.75
CA PRO A 332 1.64 9.04 -26.82
C PRO A 332 2.14 7.63 -26.47
N GLN A 333 2.98 7.01 -27.31
CA GLN A 333 3.54 5.68 -27.08
C GLN A 333 4.79 5.70 -26.19
N THR A 334 5.37 6.88 -25.93
CA THR A 334 6.48 7.03 -24.99
C THR A 334 6.01 7.45 -23.59
N ALA A 335 4.71 7.61 -23.39
CA ALA A 335 4.17 8.00 -22.10
C ALA A 335 4.49 6.96 -21.03
N PHE A 336 4.95 7.42 -19.89
CA PHE A 336 5.18 6.62 -18.69
C PHE A 336 4.44 7.21 -17.49
N LEU A 337 4.77 8.43 -17.13
CA LEU A 337 4.02 9.21 -16.13
C LEU A 337 2.85 9.96 -16.76
N GLY A 338 2.92 10.23 -18.05
CA GLY A 338 1.95 11.00 -18.80
C GLY A 338 2.07 12.50 -18.62
N HIS A 339 1.59 13.24 -19.61
CA HIS A 339 1.76 14.70 -19.70
C HIS A 339 1.22 15.46 -18.48
N GLU A 340 0.03 15.11 -17.99
CA GLU A 340 -0.60 15.83 -16.88
C GLU A 340 0.16 15.64 -15.57
N GLN A 341 0.61 14.43 -15.28
CA GLN A 341 1.38 14.13 -14.08
C GLN A 341 2.76 14.80 -14.12
N ILE A 342 3.45 14.74 -15.27
CA ILE A 342 4.74 15.44 -15.47
C ILE A 342 4.57 16.95 -15.29
N ALA A 343 3.53 17.56 -15.86
CA ALA A 343 3.26 19.00 -15.71
C ALA A 343 2.99 19.36 -14.24
N TRP A 344 2.17 18.57 -13.56
CA TRP A 344 1.91 18.72 -12.13
C TRP A 344 3.18 18.58 -11.31
N LEU A 345 3.99 17.54 -11.54
CA LEU A 345 5.23 17.29 -10.79
C LEU A 345 6.21 18.45 -10.93
N LYS A 346 6.41 18.95 -12.15
CA LYS A 346 7.26 20.13 -12.41
C LYS A 346 6.79 21.35 -11.62
N GLN A 347 5.50 21.64 -11.61
CA GLN A 347 4.96 22.75 -10.84
C GLN A 347 5.05 22.54 -9.33
N ALA A 348 4.76 21.33 -8.86
CA ALA A 348 4.82 20.98 -7.45
C ALA A 348 6.26 21.02 -6.89
N LEU A 349 7.24 20.56 -7.66
CA LEU A 349 8.68 20.66 -7.31
C LEU A 349 9.14 22.14 -7.28
N LYS A 350 8.78 22.92 -8.31
CA LYS A 350 9.12 24.35 -8.37
C LYS A 350 8.50 25.16 -7.22
N GLY A 351 7.29 24.81 -6.81
CA GLY A 351 6.59 25.44 -5.68
C GLY A 351 7.02 24.94 -4.30
N SER A 352 7.90 23.94 -4.22
CA SER A 352 8.34 23.37 -2.95
C SER A 352 9.42 24.22 -2.30
N THR A 353 9.20 24.61 -1.05
CA THR A 353 10.16 25.33 -0.21
C THR A 353 10.85 24.42 0.82
N ALA A 354 10.47 23.12 0.86
CA ALA A 354 11.07 22.16 1.79
C ALA A 354 12.56 21.95 1.49
N THR A 355 13.35 21.65 2.52
CA THR A 355 14.78 21.33 2.35
C THR A 355 14.96 20.15 1.43
N TRP A 356 14.24 19.03 1.68
CA TRP A 356 14.30 17.80 0.91
C TRP A 356 13.05 17.61 0.08
N LYS A 357 13.22 17.12 -1.15
CA LYS A 357 12.17 16.73 -2.07
C LYS A 357 12.40 15.26 -2.41
N ILE A 358 11.54 14.40 -1.89
CA ILE A 358 11.62 12.96 -2.16
C ILE A 358 10.52 12.58 -3.12
N ILE A 359 10.91 12.00 -4.26
CA ILE A 359 9.97 11.44 -5.22
C ILE A 359 9.83 9.95 -4.88
N ALA A 360 8.61 9.54 -4.58
CA ALA A 360 8.26 8.14 -4.29
C ALA A 360 7.56 7.54 -5.51
N ALA A 361 8.12 6.48 -6.03
CA ALA A 361 7.62 5.75 -7.18
C ALA A 361 7.70 4.24 -6.94
N ASP A 362 7.03 3.47 -7.78
CA ASP A 362 7.07 2.01 -7.74
C ASP A 362 8.44 1.51 -8.22
N MET A 363 8.84 1.75 -9.46
CA MET A 363 10.03 1.15 -10.03
C MET A 363 11.22 2.11 -10.21
N PRO A 364 12.46 1.57 -10.26
CA PRO A 364 13.68 2.34 -10.44
C PRO A 364 13.86 2.90 -11.86
N LEU A 365 14.57 4.05 -11.95
CA LEU A 365 14.76 4.78 -13.20
C LEU A 365 15.78 4.16 -14.15
N GLY A 366 16.91 3.68 -13.63
CA GLY A 366 18.06 3.26 -14.44
C GLY A 366 18.30 1.75 -14.42
N LEU A 367 17.32 0.97 -13.97
CA LEU A 367 17.40 -0.49 -13.99
C LEU A 367 16.61 -1.05 -15.17
N VAL A 368 17.21 -2.00 -15.88
CA VAL A 368 16.57 -2.69 -16.99
C VAL A 368 15.62 -3.75 -16.47
N VAL A 369 14.33 -3.57 -16.72
CA VAL A 369 13.27 -4.55 -16.44
C VAL A 369 12.57 -4.87 -17.76
N TYR A 370 12.54 -6.16 -18.12
CA TYR A 370 11.90 -6.63 -19.34
C TYR A 370 10.45 -7.02 -19.09
N ASP A 371 9.58 -6.74 -20.06
CA ASP A 371 8.20 -7.24 -20.07
C ASP A 371 8.15 -8.79 -20.13
N ASP A 372 9.00 -9.39 -21.00
CA ASP A 372 9.27 -10.83 -20.98
C ASP A 372 10.74 -11.06 -20.57
N TRP A 373 10.96 -11.32 -19.29
CA TRP A 373 12.30 -11.52 -18.75
C TRP A 373 13.02 -12.76 -19.32
N ARG A 374 12.27 -13.79 -19.77
CA ARG A 374 12.83 -15.02 -20.34
C ARG A 374 13.37 -14.79 -21.74
N ARG A 375 12.64 -14.03 -22.56
CA ARG A 375 13.03 -13.68 -23.93
C ARG A 375 13.87 -12.40 -23.99
N LYS A 376 13.93 -11.66 -22.88
CA LYS A 376 14.52 -10.33 -22.81
C LYS A 376 13.95 -9.41 -23.89
N SER A 377 12.62 -9.33 -23.95
CA SER A 377 11.90 -8.57 -24.96
C SER A 377 10.84 -7.68 -24.36
N GLY A 378 10.67 -6.50 -24.97
CA GLY A 378 9.88 -5.42 -24.40
C GLY A 378 10.54 -4.85 -23.16
N PHE A 379 10.25 -3.60 -22.84
CA PHE A 379 10.72 -2.98 -21.60
C PHE A 379 9.53 -2.57 -20.76
N GLU A 380 9.56 -3.01 -19.53
CA GLU A 380 8.62 -2.65 -18.49
C GLU A 380 9.05 -1.34 -17.84
N ALA A 381 10.36 -1.17 -17.59
CA ALA A 381 10.97 -0.01 -16.96
C ALA A 381 11.04 1.24 -17.84
N VAL A 382 11.55 2.33 -17.26
CA VAL A 382 12.00 3.53 -17.98
C VAL A 382 13.18 3.20 -18.88
N ALA A 383 14.16 2.50 -18.34
CA ALA A 383 15.41 2.09 -19.01
C ALA A 383 15.15 1.14 -20.19
N ASN A 384 15.89 1.32 -21.29
CA ASN A 384 15.72 0.57 -22.53
C ASN A 384 16.95 -0.26 -22.96
N ALA A 385 17.98 -0.33 -22.09
CA ALA A 385 19.26 -1.05 -22.33
C ALA A 385 20.03 -0.57 -23.57
N ASP A 386 19.97 0.70 -23.91
CA ASP A 386 20.68 1.26 -25.07
C ASP A 386 21.97 2.02 -24.69
N ASP A 387 22.12 2.42 -23.44
CA ASP A 387 23.26 3.20 -22.90
C ASP A 387 23.52 4.53 -23.64
N GLY A 388 22.59 4.97 -24.48
CA GLY A 388 22.71 6.10 -25.38
C GLY A 388 21.99 7.38 -24.94
N ALA A 389 21.69 8.24 -25.92
CA ALA A 389 20.81 9.37 -25.69
C ALA A 389 19.40 8.90 -25.29
N PRO A 390 18.63 9.70 -24.53
CA PRO A 390 17.28 9.30 -24.10
C PRO A 390 16.37 8.92 -25.26
N LEU A 391 15.76 7.77 -25.18
CA LEU A 391 14.78 7.23 -26.12
C LEU A 391 13.53 6.76 -25.38
N GLY A 392 12.41 6.70 -26.08
CA GLY A 392 11.16 6.17 -25.55
C GLY A 392 10.74 6.88 -24.25
N ARG A 393 10.51 6.10 -23.20
CA ARG A 393 10.08 6.58 -21.85
C ARG A 393 11.12 7.46 -21.16
N GLU A 394 12.40 7.26 -21.48
CA GLU A 394 13.50 8.09 -20.94
C GLU A 394 13.37 9.56 -21.32
N LEU A 395 12.68 9.89 -22.43
CA LEU A 395 12.43 11.27 -22.86
C LEU A 395 11.63 12.06 -21.82
N GLU A 396 10.64 11.45 -21.15
CA GLU A 396 9.89 12.11 -20.07
C GLU A 396 10.81 12.41 -18.88
N ILE A 397 11.61 11.44 -18.46
CA ILE A 397 12.53 11.56 -17.32
C ILE A 397 13.65 12.56 -17.63
N ALA A 398 14.23 12.52 -18.82
CA ALA A 398 15.22 13.50 -19.28
C ALA A 398 14.66 14.93 -19.23
N GLY A 399 13.44 15.12 -19.72
CA GLY A 399 12.74 16.40 -19.66
C GLY A 399 12.39 16.88 -18.25
N LEU A 400 12.18 15.97 -17.30
CA LEU A 400 11.98 16.26 -15.88
C LEU A 400 13.32 16.66 -15.22
N LEU A 401 14.36 15.87 -15.42
CA LEU A 401 15.69 16.10 -14.85
C LEU A 401 16.30 17.42 -15.35
N ALA A 402 16.19 17.71 -16.65
CA ALA A 402 16.62 19.00 -17.24
C ALA A 402 15.81 20.18 -16.64
N PHE A 403 14.52 20.00 -16.40
CA PHE A 403 13.70 21.01 -15.72
C PHE A 403 14.20 21.27 -14.29
N ILE A 404 14.44 20.24 -13.50
CA ILE A 404 14.96 20.35 -12.12
C ILE A 404 16.26 21.15 -12.10
N LYS A 405 17.20 20.86 -13.01
CA LYS A 405 18.47 21.58 -13.14
C LYS A 405 18.27 23.04 -13.55
N ARG A 406 17.48 23.29 -14.60
CA ARG A 406 17.22 24.65 -15.12
C ARG A 406 16.56 25.56 -14.09
N GLU A 407 15.61 25.04 -13.31
CA GLU A 407 14.93 25.78 -12.26
C GLU A 407 15.73 25.81 -10.93
N ALA A 408 16.97 25.28 -10.93
CA ALA A 408 17.84 25.19 -9.76
C ALA A 408 17.18 24.56 -8.52
N ILE A 409 16.31 23.57 -8.73
CA ILE A 409 15.62 22.85 -7.65
C ILE A 409 16.63 21.89 -7.01
N ARG A 410 16.89 22.06 -5.70
CA ARG A 410 17.93 21.31 -4.96
C ARG A 410 17.35 20.19 -4.12
N ASN A 411 18.21 19.25 -3.74
CA ASN A 411 17.94 18.17 -2.80
C ASN A 411 16.74 17.32 -3.23
N VAL A 412 16.73 16.91 -4.51
CA VAL A 412 15.73 16.02 -5.09
C VAL A 412 16.32 14.62 -5.18
N HIS A 413 15.68 13.65 -4.54
CA HIS A 413 16.08 12.24 -4.54
C HIS A 413 14.86 11.33 -4.71
N TRP A 414 15.10 10.05 -5.00
CA TRP A 414 14.05 9.07 -5.25
C TRP A 414 14.06 7.96 -4.21
N VAL A 415 12.89 7.45 -3.87
CA VAL A 415 12.68 6.18 -3.16
C VAL A 415 11.79 5.31 -4.03
N THR A 416 12.24 4.07 -4.29
CA THR A 416 11.60 3.12 -5.21
C THR A 416 11.68 1.69 -4.65
N ALA A 417 11.08 0.71 -5.36
CA ALA A 417 11.04 -0.70 -4.98
C ALA A 417 11.02 -1.64 -6.20
N ASP A 418 10.01 -2.50 -6.36
CA ASP A 418 9.69 -3.38 -7.51
C ASP A 418 10.70 -4.52 -7.77
N VAL A 419 11.98 -4.24 -7.78
CA VAL A 419 13.01 -5.20 -8.22
C VAL A 419 13.43 -6.23 -7.17
N HIS A 420 12.85 -6.19 -5.97
CA HIS A 420 13.00 -7.17 -4.89
C HIS A 420 14.41 -7.32 -4.32
N TYR A 421 15.16 -6.24 -4.27
CA TYR A 421 16.42 -6.13 -3.52
C TYR A 421 16.73 -4.69 -3.13
N PRO A 422 17.41 -4.45 -1.99
CA PRO A 422 17.80 -3.11 -1.60
C PRO A 422 19.03 -2.67 -2.37
N ALA A 423 19.00 -1.43 -2.89
CA ALA A 423 20.12 -0.80 -3.56
C ALA A 423 20.14 0.71 -3.34
N THR A 424 21.33 1.30 -3.42
CA THR A 424 21.54 2.74 -3.50
C THR A 424 22.27 3.04 -4.80
N HIS A 425 21.64 3.80 -5.69
CA HIS A 425 22.23 4.25 -6.94
C HIS A 425 22.51 5.74 -6.87
N ARG A 426 23.69 6.14 -7.36
CA ARG A 426 24.02 7.55 -7.61
C ARG A 426 23.99 7.81 -9.11
N TYR A 427 23.20 8.78 -9.51
CA TYR A 427 23.14 9.26 -10.87
C TYR A 427 24.05 10.47 -11.01
N ASP A 428 25.02 10.39 -11.95
CA ASP A 428 26.05 11.41 -12.14
C ASP A 428 26.15 11.80 -13.61
N PRO A 429 25.86 13.07 -13.96
CA PRO A 429 25.90 13.52 -15.36
C PRO A 429 27.26 13.36 -16.02
N THR A 430 28.38 13.31 -15.26
CA THR A 430 29.72 13.09 -15.83
C THR A 430 29.93 11.66 -16.34
N ARG A 431 29.03 10.73 -16.02
CA ARG A 431 29.08 9.32 -16.40
C ARG A 431 27.89 8.89 -17.25
N ALA A 432 26.99 9.82 -17.54
CA ALA A 432 25.76 9.60 -18.27
C ALA A 432 25.89 9.97 -19.74
N ALA A 433 25.16 9.29 -20.63
CA ALA A 433 24.98 9.73 -21.99
C ALA A 433 24.16 11.05 -22.05
N PHE A 434 23.14 11.18 -21.26
CA PHE A 434 22.39 12.41 -21.05
C PHE A 434 22.96 13.17 -19.85
N GLN A 435 23.47 14.40 -20.08
CA GLN A 435 24.21 15.16 -19.05
C GLN A 435 23.48 16.40 -18.52
N ASP A 436 22.29 16.69 -19.03
CA ASP A 436 21.57 17.90 -18.63
C ASP A 436 20.73 17.69 -17.36
N PHE A 437 21.38 17.27 -16.26
CA PHE A 437 20.76 17.12 -14.95
C PHE A 437 21.74 17.42 -13.82
N THR A 438 21.22 17.52 -12.58
CA THR A 438 21.98 17.65 -11.33
C THR A 438 22.11 16.27 -10.69
N PRO A 439 23.28 15.88 -10.13
CA PRO A 439 23.43 14.58 -9.48
C PRO A 439 22.37 14.32 -8.42
N PHE A 440 21.88 13.08 -8.37
CA PHE A 440 20.89 12.66 -7.36
C PHE A 440 21.11 11.20 -6.95
N TYR A 441 20.42 10.80 -5.88
CA TYR A 441 20.38 9.41 -5.43
C TYR A 441 18.99 8.82 -5.64
N GLU A 442 18.96 7.54 -5.92
CA GLU A 442 17.80 6.68 -5.91
C GLU A 442 18.04 5.55 -4.91
N PHE A 443 17.09 5.37 -4.00
CA PHE A 443 17.13 4.35 -2.97
C PHE A 443 16.03 3.35 -3.23
N VAL A 444 16.42 2.13 -3.55
CA VAL A 444 15.53 1.01 -3.86
C VAL A 444 15.40 0.14 -2.63
N SER A 445 14.20 -0.27 -2.23
CA SER A 445 14.05 -1.18 -1.08
C SER A 445 12.81 -2.04 -1.21
N GLY A 446 12.96 -3.30 -0.91
CA GLY A 446 11.96 -4.37 -0.96
C GLY A 446 12.67 -5.73 -0.99
N PRO A 447 11.91 -6.81 -1.01
CA PRO A 447 10.48 -6.93 -0.75
C PRO A 447 10.14 -6.97 0.74
N LEU A 448 8.86 -6.79 1.10
CA LEU A 448 8.37 -6.99 2.48
C LEU A 448 8.10 -8.48 2.77
N CYS A 449 7.43 -9.16 1.83
CA CYS A 449 7.14 -10.59 1.95
C CYS A 449 6.94 -11.18 0.54
N ALA A 450 8.04 -11.30 -0.20
CA ALA A 450 8.06 -11.85 -1.54
C ALA A 450 9.43 -12.49 -1.83
N GLY A 451 9.61 -13.07 -3.01
CA GLY A 451 10.88 -13.65 -3.42
C GLY A 451 11.96 -12.59 -3.63
N GLY A 452 13.21 -12.90 -3.29
CA GLY A 452 14.34 -12.01 -3.59
C GLY A 452 14.94 -12.28 -4.98
N PHE A 453 15.23 -11.21 -5.73
CA PHE A 453 15.76 -11.27 -7.11
C PHE A 453 17.00 -10.39 -7.28
N GLY A 454 17.44 -10.21 -8.52
CA GLY A 454 18.49 -9.28 -8.93
C GLY A 454 19.90 -9.91 -9.07
N PRO A 455 20.92 -9.08 -9.40
CA PRO A 455 20.75 -7.69 -9.77
C PRO A 455 20.25 -7.52 -11.22
N ASN A 456 19.51 -6.44 -11.45
CA ASN A 456 19.17 -6.00 -12.79
C ASN A 456 20.37 -5.33 -13.47
N ALA A 457 20.41 -5.36 -14.80
CA ALA A 457 21.39 -4.59 -15.56
C ALA A 457 21.10 -3.08 -15.39
N LEU A 458 22.16 -2.28 -15.39
CA LEU A 458 22.07 -0.82 -15.41
C LEU A 458 21.97 -0.32 -16.84
N ASP A 459 21.29 0.80 -17.04
CA ASP A 459 21.25 1.56 -18.28
C ASP A 459 22.07 2.85 -18.14
N GLY A 460 22.97 3.10 -19.08
CA GLY A 460 23.92 4.21 -19.05
C GLY A 460 23.34 5.57 -19.42
N THR A 461 22.10 5.66 -19.89
CA THR A 461 21.47 6.91 -20.31
C THR A 461 21.56 8.01 -19.26
N PHE A 462 21.23 7.70 -18.00
CA PHE A 462 21.37 8.62 -16.86
C PHE A 462 22.56 8.31 -15.96
N GLY A 463 23.44 7.37 -16.34
CA GLY A 463 24.70 7.05 -15.68
C GLY A 463 24.60 6.57 -14.23
N PRO A 464 23.68 5.65 -13.88
CA PRO A 464 23.57 5.13 -12.53
C PRO A 464 24.83 4.38 -12.11
N GLN A 465 25.23 4.55 -10.85
CA GLN A 465 26.35 3.86 -10.22
C GLN A 465 25.85 3.16 -8.97
N VAL A 466 26.17 1.89 -8.83
CA VAL A 466 25.90 1.15 -7.59
C VAL A 466 26.79 1.68 -6.47
N VAL A 467 26.21 2.33 -5.49
CA VAL A 467 26.85 2.70 -4.22
C VAL A 467 26.75 1.53 -3.24
N PHE A 468 25.59 0.89 -3.22
CA PHE A 468 25.30 -0.29 -2.44
C PHE A 468 24.23 -1.13 -3.14
N GLN A 469 24.34 -2.44 -3.00
CA GLN A 469 23.25 -3.37 -3.30
C GLN A 469 23.41 -4.65 -2.48
N LYS A 470 22.29 -5.29 -2.13
CA LYS A 470 22.27 -6.62 -1.54
C LYS A 470 21.34 -7.49 -2.36
N VAL A 471 21.91 -8.42 -3.09
CA VAL A 471 21.21 -9.29 -4.04
C VAL A 471 21.45 -10.77 -3.71
N PRO A 472 20.63 -11.68 -4.21
CA PRO A 472 20.87 -13.12 -4.10
C PRO A 472 22.26 -13.54 -4.62
N PRO A 473 22.85 -14.62 -4.10
CA PRO A 473 24.04 -15.21 -4.66
C PRO A 473 23.87 -15.56 -6.15
N ALA A 474 24.95 -15.46 -6.93
CA ALA A 474 24.92 -15.71 -8.38
C ALA A 474 24.23 -17.06 -8.70
N GLY A 475 23.30 -17.02 -9.67
CA GLY A 475 22.53 -18.19 -10.10
C GLY A 475 21.36 -18.56 -9.16
N ARG A 476 21.11 -17.78 -8.12
CA ARG A 476 19.94 -17.95 -7.25
C ARG A 476 18.94 -16.80 -7.48
N PHE A 477 17.69 -17.14 -7.49
CA PHE A 477 16.56 -16.21 -7.61
C PHE A 477 15.37 -16.75 -6.82
N ASP A 478 14.36 -15.93 -6.59
CA ASP A 478 13.20 -16.25 -5.77
C ASP A 478 13.61 -16.70 -4.35
N LEU A 479 14.55 -15.93 -3.75
CA LEU A 479 15.01 -16.23 -2.39
C LEU A 479 13.85 -16.13 -1.41
N SER A 480 13.76 -17.11 -0.53
CA SER A 480 12.77 -17.15 0.54
C SER A 480 12.97 -16.01 1.54
N PRO A 481 11.89 -15.48 2.14
CA PRO A 481 11.99 -14.61 3.31
C PRO A 481 12.83 -15.18 4.46
N LEU A 482 12.96 -16.52 4.55
CA LEU A 482 13.86 -17.19 5.52
C LEU A 482 15.35 -17.09 5.16
N GLU A 483 15.69 -16.56 4.01
CA GLU A 483 17.06 -16.45 3.49
C GLU A 483 17.53 -14.99 3.44
N ASP A 484 16.97 -14.15 4.32
CA ASP A 484 17.32 -12.73 4.45
C ASP A 484 17.11 -11.95 3.14
N SER A 485 15.96 -12.22 2.46
CA SER A 485 15.57 -11.53 1.24
C SER A 485 14.66 -10.33 1.48
N CYS A 486 14.03 -10.21 2.66
CA CYS A 486 13.08 -9.13 2.95
C CYS A 486 13.79 -7.92 3.57
N HIS A 487 13.50 -6.74 3.02
CA HIS A 487 14.18 -5.50 3.37
C HIS A 487 13.21 -4.31 3.37
N PHE A 488 13.57 -3.28 4.11
CA PHE A 488 12.91 -1.99 4.04
C PHE A 488 13.93 -0.85 4.17
N GLY A 489 13.57 0.29 3.63
CA GLY A 489 14.34 1.52 3.79
C GLY A 489 13.84 2.35 4.97
N HIS A 490 14.72 3.14 5.58
CA HIS A 490 14.41 4.06 6.65
C HIS A 490 15.12 5.39 6.46
N VAL A 491 14.37 6.47 6.39
CA VAL A 491 14.87 7.84 6.31
C VAL A 491 14.66 8.55 7.64
N LYS A 492 15.69 9.26 8.08
CA LYS A 492 15.62 10.22 9.19
C LYS A 492 16.14 11.56 8.72
N ILE A 493 15.42 12.64 9.01
CA ILE A 493 15.85 14.00 8.74
C ILE A 493 15.92 14.72 10.09
N ASP A 494 17.12 15.18 10.45
CA ASP A 494 17.33 15.95 11.66
C ASP A 494 16.73 17.35 11.54
N GLY A 495 15.92 17.72 12.50
CA GLY A 495 15.17 19.01 12.47
C GLY A 495 16.06 20.24 12.58
N GLN A 496 17.26 20.13 13.16
CA GLN A 496 18.18 21.27 13.34
C GLN A 496 19.16 21.39 12.19
N SER A 497 19.94 20.35 11.93
CA SER A 497 20.97 20.33 10.88
C SER A 497 20.41 20.13 9.47
N ALA A 498 19.20 19.60 9.37
CA ALA A 498 18.59 19.14 8.14
C ALA A 498 19.37 17.99 7.44
N VAL A 499 20.32 17.36 8.09
CA VAL A 499 20.97 16.16 7.54
C VAL A 499 19.93 15.06 7.36
N MET A 500 19.93 14.43 6.18
CA MET A 500 19.08 13.29 5.89
C MET A 500 19.90 12.00 5.90
N THR A 501 19.62 11.12 6.85
CA THR A 501 20.21 9.77 6.91
C THR A 501 19.26 8.80 6.24
N VAL A 502 19.73 8.14 5.19
CA VAL A 502 18.99 7.06 4.52
C VAL A 502 19.66 5.74 4.82
N SER A 503 18.91 4.77 5.31
CA SER A 503 19.43 3.44 5.63
C SER A 503 18.58 2.32 5.03
N HIS A 504 19.22 1.26 4.55
CA HIS A 504 18.57 -0.01 4.23
C HIS A 504 18.68 -0.95 5.43
N ARG A 505 17.62 -1.67 5.71
CA ARG A 505 17.51 -2.58 6.85
C ARG A 505 16.99 -3.95 6.42
N ASP A 506 17.47 -4.99 7.10
CA ASP A 506 16.89 -6.33 6.98
C ASP A 506 15.58 -6.46 7.77
N ALA A 507 14.90 -7.59 7.62
CA ALA A 507 13.63 -7.86 8.31
C ALA A 507 13.74 -7.81 9.84
N GLY A 508 14.92 -8.04 10.40
CA GLY A 508 15.20 -7.91 11.84
C GLY A 508 15.50 -6.49 12.31
N GLY A 509 15.57 -5.52 11.36
CA GLY A 509 15.85 -4.10 11.66
C GLY A 509 17.33 -3.72 11.71
N LYS A 510 18.24 -4.67 11.45
CA LYS A 510 19.68 -4.37 11.38
C LYS A 510 19.96 -3.47 10.18
N VAL A 511 20.72 -2.39 10.40
CA VAL A 511 21.22 -1.54 9.32
C VAL A 511 22.25 -2.32 8.50
N ILE A 512 21.99 -2.50 7.21
CA ILE A 512 22.88 -3.16 6.26
C ILE A 512 23.65 -2.17 5.40
N HIS A 513 23.12 -0.95 5.23
CA HIS A 513 23.80 0.19 4.60
C HIS A 513 23.21 1.49 5.13
N SER A 514 24.00 2.54 5.18
CA SER A 514 23.57 3.88 5.58
C SER A 514 24.36 4.96 4.86
N LEU A 515 23.69 6.05 4.48
CA LEU A 515 24.28 7.22 3.84
C LEU A 515 23.68 8.49 4.42
N ASP A 516 24.57 9.42 4.83
CA ASP A 516 24.17 10.75 5.25
C ASP A 516 24.27 11.73 4.08
N LEU A 517 23.20 12.48 3.85
CA LEU A 517 23.13 13.54 2.86
C LEU A 517 23.04 14.89 3.55
N ILE A 518 23.95 15.79 3.18
CA ILE A 518 23.98 17.18 3.67
C ILE A 518 23.21 18.03 2.67
N PRO A 519 22.25 18.87 3.12
CA PRO A 519 21.49 19.72 2.20
C PRO A 519 22.39 20.74 1.53
N SER A 520 22.15 21.00 0.22
CA SER A 520 22.92 21.95 -0.61
C SER A 520 22.22 23.31 -0.74
#